data_2140a2a1f9068c80ca3f398a59df11b9
#
_entry.id   2140a2a1f9068c80ca3f398a59df11b9
#
_cell.length_a   1.000
_cell.length_b   1.000
_cell.length_c   1.000
_cell.angle_alpha   90.00
_cell.angle_beta   90.00
_cell.angle_gamma   90.00
#
_symmetry.space_group_name_H-M   'P 1'
#
loop_
_entity.id
_entity.type
_entity.pdbx_description
1 polymer ?
#
loop_
_entity_poly.entity_id
_entity_poly.type
_entity_poly.pdbx_seq_one_letter_code
_entity_poly.pdbx_strand_id
1 'polypeptide(L)'
;ALILEYAMAKSEFITDDVLIFKLTGRLQLININRLIHYMDKLSPSKNFVCVVPPQNNSVDSRCFVCNKYYLENIFLKDKFHIDDSVGYYFEHLLFDSLRQNKGKIRIHKIPFFLYWRGISGSLGDRLIEPKCRYWSDFKALYHCMISQL
;
A
#
# COMPACT_ATOMS: atom_id res chain seq x y z
N ALA A 1 -10.51 -2.91 -6.70
CA ALA A 1 -11.22 -3.28 -5.47
C ALA A 1 -11.84 -4.68 -5.58
N LEU A 2 -12.58 -5.00 -6.65
CA LEU A 2 -13.27 -6.30 -6.84
C LEU A 2 -12.35 -7.52 -6.78
N ILE A 3 -11.15 -7.44 -7.36
CA ILE A 3 -10.15 -8.53 -7.32
C ILE A 3 -9.72 -8.83 -5.88
N LEU A 4 -9.51 -7.80 -5.07
CA LEU A 4 -9.14 -7.97 -3.66
C LEU A 4 -10.28 -8.60 -2.86
N GLU A 5 -11.50 -8.15 -3.07
CA GLU A 5 -12.69 -8.71 -2.43
C GLU A 5 -12.86 -10.20 -2.78
N TYR A 6 -12.73 -10.53 -4.05
CA TYR A 6 -12.79 -11.93 -4.50
C TYR A 6 -11.68 -12.78 -3.86
N ALA A 7 -10.45 -12.27 -3.82
CA ALA A 7 -9.33 -12.96 -3.17
C ALA A 7 -9.59 -13.20 -1.68
N MET A 8 -10.13 -12.19 -0.98
CA MET A 8 -10.51 -12.30 0.44
C MET A 8 -11.57 -13.38 0.67
N ALA A 9 -12.58 -13.43 -0.20
CA ALA A 9 -13.69 -14.38 -0.06
C ALA A 9 -13.32 -15.83 -0.43
N LYS A 10 -12.28 -16.04 -1.24
CA LYS A 10 -11.92 -17.36 -1.77
C LYS A 10 -10.63 -17.96 -1.19
N SER A 11 -9.79 -17.15 -0.55
CA SER A 11 -8.52 -17.64 -0.02
C SER A 11 -8.70 -18.26 1.35
N GLU A 12 -8.32 -19.52 1.49
CA GLU A 12 -8.25 -20.23 2.78
C GLU A 12 -7.03 -19.80 3.63
N PHE A 13 -6.07 -19.10 3.02
CA PHE A 13 -4.84 -18.64 3.68
C PHE A 13 -4.99 -17.28 4.37
N ILE A 14 -6.06 -16.54 4.09
CA ILE A 14 -6.28 -15.21 4.66
C ILE A 14 -7.06 -15.35 5.98
N THR A 15 -6.31 -15.50 7.06
CA THR A 15 -6.82 -15.55 8.43
C THR A 15 -6.58 -14.21 9.15
N ASP A 16 -7.10 -14.04 10.37
CA ASP A 16 -7.01 -12.77 11.12
C ASP A 16 -5.60 -12.44 11.62
N ASP A 17 -4.74 -13.44 11.71
CA ASP A 17 -3.37 -13.35 12.22
C ASP A 17 -2.30 -13.20 11.14
N VAL A 18 -2.69 -13.24 9.85
CA VAL A 18 -1.74 -13.08 8.76
C VAL A 18 -1.64 -11.64 8.26
N LEU A 19 -0.46 -11.30 7.75
CA LEU A 19 -0.25 -10.06 7.01
C LEU A 19 -0.50 -10.29 5.52
N ILE A 20 -1.30 -9.41 4.96
CA ILE A 20 -1.64 -9.40 3.54
C ILE A 20 -0.75 -8.38 2.84
N PHE A 21 0.11 -8.85 1.94
CA PHE A 21 0.91 -8.01 1.06
C PHE A 21 0.17 -7.80 -0.26
N LYS A 22 -0.44 -6.64 -0.44
CA LYS A 22 -1.01 -6.26 -1.73
C LYS A 22 0.10 -5.71 -2.62
N LEU A 23 0.33 -6.35 -3.74
CA LEU A 23 1.27 -5.93 -4.76
C LEU A 23 0.55 -5.79 -6.11
N THR A 24 1.00 -4.86 -6.95
CA THR A 24 0.48 -4.77 -8.32
C THR A 24 1.09 -5.86 -9.20
N GLY A 25 0.25 -6.57 -9.98
CA GLY A 25 0.68 -7.75 -10.72
C GLY A 25 1.56 -7.50 -11.95
N ARG A 26 1.73 -6.24 -12.38
CA ARG A 26 2.53 -5.87 -13.57
C ARG A 26 3.96 -5.48 -13.25
N LEU A 27 4.28 -5.27 -11.99
CA LEU A 27 5.59 -4.80 -11.54
C LEU A 27 6.20 -5.78 -10.55
N GLN A 28 7.49 -6.00 -10.67
CA GLN A 28 8.28 -6.75 -9.72
C GLN A 28 8.83 -5.79 -8.65
N LEU A 29 8.61 -6.10 -7.38
CA LEU A 29 9.23 -5.40 -6.27
C LEU A 29 10.60 -6.02 -5.97
N ILE A 30 11.68 -5.32 -6.34
CA ILE A 30 13.05 -5.85 -6.28
C ILE A 30 13.52 -6.03 -4.84
N ASN A 31 13.15 -5.13 -3.94
CA ASN A 31 13.58 -5.17 -2.55
C ASN A 31 12.51 -5.70 -1.59
N ILE A 32 11.72 -6.68 -2.05
CA ILE A 32 10.64 -7.31 -1.24
C ILE A 32 11.16 -7.87 0.09
N ASN A 33 12.35 -8.48 0.11
CA ASN A 33 12.94 -9.04 1.33
C ASN A 33 13.20 -7.95 2.38
N ARG A 34 13.54 -6.73 1.97
CA ARG A 34 13.69 -5.59 2.90
C ARG A 34 12.34 -5.22 3.53
N LEU A 35 11.27 -5.27 2.73
CA LEU A 35 9.91 -5.01 3.23
C LEU A 35 9.46 -6.09 4.20
N ILE A 36 9.64 -7.38 3.87
CA ILE A 36 9.33 -8.49 4.76
C ILE A 36 10.08 -8.35 6.09
N HIS A 37 11.39 -8.15 6.04
CA HIS A 37 12.21 -7.98 7.26
C HIS A 37 11.79 -6.75 8.09
N TYR A 38 11.31 -5.69 7.46
CA TYR A 38 10.74 -4.54 8.17
C TYR A 38 9.42 -4.91 8.85
N MET A 39 8.54 -5.66 8.17
CA MET A 39 7.28 -6.13 8.74
C MET A 39 7.48 -7.08 9.94
N ASP A 40 8.47 -7.95 9.88
CA ASP A 40 8.81 -8.87 10.99
C ASP A 40 9.18 -8.13 12.29
N LYS A 41 9.71 -6.90 12.18
CA LYS A 41 10.05 -6.05 13.33
C LYS A 41 8.87 -5.26 13.89
N LEU A 42 7.82 -5.10 13.09
CA LEU A 42 6.63 -4.39 13.50
C LEU A 42 5.64 -5.39 14.07
N SER A 43 5.56 -5.60 15.36
CA SER A 43 4.53 -6.47 15.95
C SER A 43 3.13 -6.03 15.50
N PRO A 44 2.54 -6.62 14.44
CA PRO A 44 1.29 -6.14 13.87
C PRO A 44 0.15 -6.37 14.84
N SER A 45 -0.60 -5.31 15.12
CA SER A 45 -1.82 -5.38 15.92
C SER A 45 -3.02 -5.72 15.02
N LYS A 46 -4.18 -6.04 15.63
CA LYS A 46 -5.40 -6.39 14.90
C LYS A 46 -5.87 -5.34 13.87
N ASN A 47 -5.47 -4.07 13.99
CA ASN A 47 -5.88 -2.98 13.12
C ASN A 47 -4.65 -2.30 12.51
N PHE A 48 -3.94 -3.04 11.68
CA PHE A 48 -2.64 -2.63 11.15
C PHE A 48 -2.70 -2.34 9.64
N VAL A 49 -2.04 -1.27 9.24
CA VAL A 49 -1.73 -1.01 7.84
C VAL A 49 -0.37 -0.33 7.70
N CYS A 50 0.41 -0.75 6.74
CA CYS A 50 1.69 -0.15 6.38
C CYS A 50 1.68 0.27 4.91
N VAL A 51 1.98 1.53 4.66
CA VAL A 51 1.90 2.16 3.33
C VAL A 51 3.16 2.93 2.99
N VAL A 52 3.37 3.16 1.70
CA VAL A 52 4.29 4.21 1.26
C VAL A 52 3.76 5.56 1.76
N PRO A 53 4.63 6.47 2.28
CA PRO A 53 4.20 7.77 2.73
C PRO A 53 3.36 8.50 1.66
N PRO A 54 2.18 9.04 2.02
CA PRO A 54 1.30 9.68 1.07
C PRO A 54 1.90 10.95 0.50
N GLN A 55 1.50 11.24 -0.73
CA GLN A 55 1.86 12.47 -1.46
C GLN A 55 0.62 13.00 -2.16
N ASN A 56 0.39 14.32 -2.09
CA ASN A 56 -0.71 14.99 -2.81
C ASN A 56 -2.08 14.33 -2.61
N ASN A 57 -2.45 14.02 -1.36
CA ASN A 57 -3.71 13.35 -0.99
C ASN A 57 -3.91 11.97 -1.64
N SER A 58 -2.84 11.28 -1.98
CA SER A 58 -2.89 9.93 -2.50
C SER A 58 -1.82 9.04 -1.86
N VAL A 59 -2.06 7.74 -1.86
CA VAL A 59 -1.11 6.73 -1.39
C VAL A 59 -0.75 5.83 -2.55
N ASP A 60 0.54 5.53 -2.71
CA ASP A 60 0.99 4.59 -3.74
C ASP A 60 0.35 3.22 -3.55
N SER A 61 -0.63 2.91 -4.40
CA SER A 61 -1.40 1.67 -4.34
C SER A 61 -0.64 0.44 -4.86
N ARG A 62 0.54 0.65 -5.44
CA ARG A 62 1.35 -0.47 -5.97
C ARG A 62 1.74 -1.47 -4.88
N CYS A 63 1.96 -0.98 -3.66
CA CYS A 63 2.25 -1.81 -2.50
C CYS A 63 1.66 -1.22 -1.21
N PHE A 64 0.94 -2.05 -0.48
CA PHE A 64 0.67 -1.82 0.94
C PHE A 64 0.57 -3.17 1.67
N VAL A 65 0.76 -3.15 2.97
CA VAL A 65 0.65 -4.34 3.83
C VAL A 65 -0.40 -4.05 4.89
N CYS A 66 -1.32 -4.96 5.10
CA CYS A 66 -2.37 -4.80 6.09
C CYS A 66 -2.79 -6.14 6.68
N ASN A 67 -3.61 -6.11 7.71
CA ASN A 67 -4.33 -7.29 8.16
C ASN A 67 -5.73 -7.39 7.51
N LYS A 68 -6.36 -8.54 7.69
CA LYS A 68 -7.70 -8.84 7.17
C LYS A 68 -8.73 -7.81 7.64
N TYR A 69 -8.73 -7.45 8.92
CA TYR A 69 -9.68 -6.50 9.49
C TYR A 69 -9.68 -5.14 8.75
N TYR A 70 -8.50 -4.56 8.51
CA TYR A 70 -8.39 -3.31 7.77
C TYR A 70 -8.98 -3.44 6.36
N LEU A 71 -8.62 -4.52 5.67
CA LEU A 71 -9.04 -4.70 4.29
C LEU A 71 -10.55 -4.85 4.16
N GLU A 72 -11.19 -5.70 4.99
CA GLU A 72 -12.63 -5.99 4.93
C GLU A 72 -13.49 -4.87 5.53
N ASN A 73 -13.14 -4.39 6.72
CA ASN A 73 -14.02 -3.54 7.50
C ASN A 73 -13.79 -2.04 7.32
N ILE A 74 -12.67 -1.67 6.69
CA ILE A 74 -12.32 -0.26 6.47
C ILE A 74 -12.19 0.01 4.97
N PHE A 75 -11.23 -0.61 4.30
CA PHE A 75 -10.91 -0.25 2.93
C PHE A 75 -11.99 -0.71 1.91
N LEU A 76 -12.34 -1.99 1.91
CA LEU A 76 -13.31 -2.55 0.93
C LEU A 76 -14.75 -2.10 1.19
N LYS A 77 -15.06 -1.63 2.38
CA LYS A 77 -16.38 -1.11 2.72
C LYS A 77 -16.79 0.05 1.82
N ASP A 78 -15.85 0.91 1.49
CA ASP A 78 -16.09 2.13 0.71
C ASP A 78 -15.68 1.98 -0.77
N LYS A 79 -15.46 0.76 -1.25
CA LYS A 79 -15.00 0.44 -2.62
C LYS A 79 -15.88 1.01 -3.74
N PHE A 80 -17.16 1.21 -3.48
CA PHE A 80 -18.13 1.74 -4.45
C PHE A 80 -17.94 3.23 -4.74
N HIS A 81 -17.12 3.93 -3.94
CA HIS A 81 -16.77 5.32 -4.20
C HIS A 81 -15.69 5.48 -5.28
N ILE A 82 -14.99 4.39 -5.66
CA ILE A 82 -14.01 4.45 -6.75
C ILE A 82 -14.76 4.71 -8.06
N ASP A 83 -14.44 5.84 -8.68
CA ASP A 83 -15.00 6.26 -9.95
C ASP A 83 -13.93 6.97 -10.80
N ASP A 84 -13.40 6.23 -11.76
CA ASP A 84 -12.34 6.71 -12.64
C ASP A 84 -12.83 7.86 -13.55
N SER A 85 -14.15 7.98 -13.77
CA SER A 85 -14.73 9.03 -14.62
C SER A 85 -14.65 10.42 -14.00
N VAL A 86 -14.66 10.48 -12.65
CA VAL A 86 -14.48 11.73 -11.88
C VAL A 86 -13.08 11.86 -11.29
N GLY A 87 -12.16 10.97 -11.65
CA GLY A 87 -10.78 11.00 -11.18
C GLY A 87 -10.59 10.54 -9.74
N TYR A 88 -11.56 9.82 -9.15
CA TYR A 88 -11.44 9.26 -7.81
C TYR A 88 -10.97 7.81 -7.89
N TYR A 89 -9.66 7.62 -7.88
CA TYR A 89 -8.99 6.34 -8.04
C TYR A 89 -8.81 5.58 -6.72
N PHE A 90 -8.35 4.35 -6.83
CA PHE A 90 -7.99 3.48 -5.72
C PHE A 90 -7.03 4.13 -4.70
N GLU A 91 -6.09 4.93 -5.18
CA GLU A 91 -5.11 5.68 -4.40
C GLU A 91 -5.76 6.73 -3.49
N HIS A 92 -6.81 7.40 -3.98
CA HIS A 92 -7.58 8.38 -3.23
C HIS A 92 -8.41 7.69 -2.14
N LEU A 93 -9.10 6.60 -2.49
CA LEU A 93 -9.85 5.81 -1.51
C LEU A 93 -8.91 5.27 -0.40
N LEU A 94 -7.72 4.78 -0.77
CA LEU A 94 -6.74 4.31 0.20
C LEU A 94 -6.32 5.45 1.14
N PHE A 95 -6.03 6.63 0.62
CA PHE A 95 -5.68 7.80 1.43
C PHE A 95 -6.82 8.20 2.38
N ASP A 96 -8.05 8.31 1.87
CA ASP A 96 -9.21 8.71 2.66
C ASP A 96 -9.54 7.69 3.75
N SER A 97 -9.44 6.39 3.46
CA SER A 97 -9.63 5.33 4.46
C SER A 97 -8.66 5.44 5.63
N LEU A 98 -7.39 5.78 5.35
CA LEU A 98 -6.38 6.01 6.39
C LEU A 98 -6.68 7.26 7.21
N ARG A 99 -7.02 8.37 6.54
CA ARG A 99 -7.29 9.66 7.16
C ARG A 99 -8.52 9.60 8.09
N GLN A 100 -9.62 9.02 7.62
CA GLN A 100 -10.88 8.94 8.37
C GLN A 100 -10.79 7.98 9.56
N ASN A 101 -9.92 6.98 9.48
CA ASN A 101 -9.75 5.99 10.54
C ASN A 101 -8.48 6.20 11.38
N LYS A 102 -7.84 7.35 11.27
CA LYS A 102 -6.71 7.74 12.13
C LYS A 102 -7.14 7.67 13.61
N GLY A 103 -6.39 6.92 14.40
CA GLY A 103 -6.73 6.65 15.81
C GLY A 103 -7.50 5.34 16.05
N LYS A 104 -8.16 4.76 15.04
CA LYS A 104 -8.79 3.44 15.10
C LYS A 104 -7.87 2.33 14.57
N ILE A 105 -6.93 2.71 13.71
CA ILE A 105 -5.96 1.83 13.07
C ILE A 105 -4.54 2.28 13.36
N ARG A 106 -3.61 1.33 13.42
CA ARG A 106 -2.16 1.62 13.46
C ARG A 106 -1.64 1.78 12.05
N ILE A 107 -1.30 3.02 11.70
CA ILE A 107 -0.73 3.36 10.40
C ILE A 107 0.79 3.39 10.53
N HIS A 108 1.46 2.54 9.80
CA HIS A 108 2.92 2.56 9.65
C HIS A 108 3.30 3.07 8.26
N LYS A 109 4.42 3.74 8.17
CA LYS A 109 4.97 4.25 6.92
C LYS A 109 6.22 3.45 6.57
N ILE A 110 6.34 3.03 5.33
CA ILE A 110 7.54 2.36 4.83
C ILE A 110 8.67 3.39 4.77
N PRO A 111 9.74 3.27 5.59
CA PRO A 111 10.76 4.29 5.74
C PRO A 111 11.88 4.20 4.70
N PHE A 112 11.64 3.48 3.60
CA PHE A 112 12.60 3.31 2.51
C PHE A 112 11.88 3.24 1.17
N PHE A 113 12.61 3.49 0.11
CA PHE A 113 12.07 3.45 -1.23
C PHE A 113 11.82 2.02 -1.71
N LEU A 114 10.66 1.77 -2.35
CA LEU A 114 10.33 0.51 -2.99
C LEU A 114 10.82 0.53 -4.43
N TYR A 115 11.72 -0.40 -4.76
CA TYR A 115 12.33 -0.49 -6.09
C TYR A 115 11.52 -1.40 -6.99
N TRP A 116 10.91 -0.79 -8.00
CA TRP A 116 10.08 -1.47 -8.97
C TRP A 116 10.83 -1.74 -10.27
N ARG A 117 10.56 -2.87 -10.90
CA ARG A 117 10.97 -3.21 -12.26
C ARG A 117 9.77 -3.72 -13.03
N GLY A 118 9.61 -3.30 -14.28
CA GLY A 118 8.56 -3.79 -15.18
C GLY A 118 7.98 -2.68 -16.04
N ILE A 119 6.90 -3.01 -16.75
CA ILE A 119 6.23 -2.08 -17.65
C ILE A 119 5.05 -1.42 -16.94
N SER A 120 5.03 -0.08 -16.93
CA SER A 120 3.94 0.68 -16.33
C SER A 120 2.74 0.73 -17.25
N GLY A 121 1.58 0.25 -16.78
CA GLY A 121 0.33 0.36 -17.51
C GLY A 121 -0.21 1.80 -17.61
N SER A 122 0.16 2.67 -16.66
CA SER A 122 -0.28 4.08 -16.63
C SER A 122 0.59 5.01 -17.45
N LEU A 123 1.84 4.64 -17.70
CA LEU A 123 2.82 5.45 -18.44
C LEU A 123 3.07 4.92 -19.87
N GLY A 124 2.20 4.04 -20.36
CA GLY A 124 2.43 3.30 -21.59
C GLY A 124 3.58 2.29 -21.40
N ASP A 125 4.21 1.89 -22.47
CA ASP A 125 5.26 0.86 -22.47
C ASP A 125 6.60 1.30 -21.85
N ARG A 126 6.59 2.26 -20.93
CA ARG A 126 7.81 2.73 -20.27
C ARG A 126 8.29 1.71 -19.26
N LEU A 127 9.53 1.26 -19.43
CA LEU A 127 10.24 0.43 -18.48
C LEU A 127 10.54 1.25 -17.21
N ILE A 128 10.07 0.74 -16.08
CA ILE A 128 10.44 1.28 -14.76
C ILE A 128 11.67 0.53 -14.28
N GLU A 129 12.76 1.25 -14.10
CA GLU A 129 13.99 0.73 -13.50
C GLU A 129 14.39 1.58 -12.29
N PRO A 130 14.96 0.96 -11.25
CA PRO A 130 15.40 1.70 -10.07
C PRO A 130 16.60 2.60 -10.43
N LYS A 131 16.39 3.92 -10.33
CA LYS A 131 17.46 4.92 -10.44
C LYS A 131 18.03 5.18 -9.04
N CYS A 132 19.33 5.28 -8.92
CA CYS A 132 20.12 5.68 -7.73
C CYS A 132 19.51 5.37 -6.34
N ARG A 133 19.99 4.31 -5.69
CA ARG A 133 19.46 3.73 -4.44
C ARG A 133 19.51 4.69 -3.23
N TYR A 134 20.60 5.38 -3.03
CA TYR A 134 20.85 6.19 -1.82
C TYR A 134 19.96 7.45 -1.72
N TRP A 135 19.82 8.20 -2.80
CA TRP A 135 18.96 9.38 -2.84
C TRP A 135 17.48 9.03 -2.68
N SER A 136 17.06 7.90 -3.21
CA SER A 136 15.68 7.42 -3.11
C SER A 136 15.32 7.05 -1.66
N ASP A 137 16.22 6.38 -0.95
CA ASP A 137 15.99 6.00 0.46
C ASP A 137 15.96 7.23 1.37
N PHE A 138 16.84 8.21 1.16
CA PHE A 138 16.84 9.47 1.92
C PHE A 138 15.53 10.25 1.69
N LYS A 139 15.07 10.33 0.45
CA LYS A 139 13.81 10.98 0.09
C LYS A 139 12.61 10.29 0.70
N ALA A 140 12.57 8.95 0.72
CA ALA A 140 11.52 8.17 1.35
C ALA A 140 11.48 8.41 2.87
N LEU A 141 12.63 8.45 3.53
CA LEU A 141 12.72 8.76 4.96
C LEU A 141 12.22 10.16 5.27
N TYR A 142 12.63 11.16 4.48
CA TYR A 142 12.16 12.53 4.60
C TYR A 142 10.64 12.64 4.49
N HIS A 143 10.04 12.01 3.45
CA HIS A 143 8.58 11.98 3.30
C HIS A 143 7.88 11.25 4.44
N CYS A 144 8.50 10.20 4.98
CA CYS A 144 7.98 9.50 6.16
C CYS A 144 7.89 10.43 7.39
N MET A 145 8.85 11.32 7.56
CA MET A 145 8.90 12.26 8.69
C MET A 145 7.88 13.40 8.57
N ILE A 146 7.69 13.94 7.36
CA ILE A 146 6.85 15.14 7.16
C ILE A 146 5.40 14.84 6.80
N SER A 147 5.05 13.60 6.38
CA SER A 147 3.68 13.30 6.03
C SER A 147 2.77 13.29 7.27
N GLN A 148 1.60 13.93 7.16
CA GLN A 148 0.66 14.19 8.26
C GLN A 148 -0.35 13.06 8.52
N LEU A 149 -0.16 11.87 7.96
CA LEU A 149 -1.01 10.71 8.27
C LEU A 149 -0.84 10.21 9.69
#